data_d6fc23d18f3789fd6aecb682e0d76e24
#
_entry.id   d6fc23d18f3789fd6aecb682e0d76e24
#
_cell.length_a   1.000
_cell.length_b   1.000
_cell.length_c   1.000
_cell.angle_alpha   90.00
_cell.angle_beta   90.00
_cell.angle_gamma   90.00
#
_symmetry.space_group_name_H-M   'P 1'
#
loop_
_entity.id
_entity.type
_entity.pdbx_description
1 polymer ?
#
loop_
_entity_poly.entity_id
_entity_poly.type
_entity_poly.pdbx_seq_one_letter_code
_entity_poly.pdbx_strand_id
1 'polypeptide(L)'
;MSRTPTRHDLTRRHMLGRSAALLAGMAAGGGVVSVTSPARAATSDVTFQLGWIISNGQIGEIVARSLGYFEAEGINLKVAPGGPNVDGVAIVAAGSAQAGNLSSSPSLMLARAGGLPVKCFAVGYQEHPFTYFSLPKKPIRTPQDMIGKKIGTQGTARILLRALLVKNKIKESDVQVVVMGSDMLPLVTGQVDAVTGWLTNVAALRALGPDRVDMRLWDTGIQLYANLYYATDETLQKHADVLAGFTRAAAKGWAYTHQNPEKAVDLLVKAYPNLDRDAELDAIKPVLGFSFTKTTAAKGWGTMEPSVWEQQIHVYDELQQFKGQAPKVTDVMTDSVLKATAAARPKIGA
;
A
#
# COMPACT_ATOMS: atom_id res chain seq x y z
N MET A 1 -44.60 -28.02 44.50
CA MET A 1 -45.84 -27.65 43.79
C MET A 1 -45.32 -27.09 42.43
N SER A 2 -45.28 -27.96 41.41
CA SER A 2 -46.30 -28.21 40.41
C SER A 2 -46.60 -26.90 39.60
N ARG A 3 -46.35 -26.77 38.29
CA ARG A 3 -46.66 -27.63 37.14
C ARG A 3 -46.01 -27.01 35.87
N THR A 4 -45.39 -27.80 35.02
CA THR A 4 -45.38 -27.68 33.58
C THR A 4 -46.77 -28.02 33.02
N PRO A 5 -47.20 -27.56 31.85
CA PRO A 5 -46.96 -28.20 30.55
C PRO A 5 -46.98 -27.19 29.38
N THR A 6 -46.84 -27.43 28.10
CA THR A 6 -46.77 -28.59 27.18
C THR A 6 -46.42 -28.04 25.79
N ARG A 7 -45.78 -28.87 25.02
CA ARG A 7 -45.56 -28.77 23.55
C ARG A 7 -46.85 -28.58 22.77
N HIS A 8 -46.82 -27.87 21.67
CA HIS A 8 -47.63 -28.18 20.51
C HIS A 8 -46.80 -28.15 19.24
N ASP A 9 -46.54 -29.36 18.74
CA ASP A 9 -46.23 -29.66 17.35
C ASP A 9 -47.46 -29.33 16.50
N LEU A 10 -47.27 -28.68 15.34
CA LEU A 10 -48.20 -28.73 14.22
C LEU A 10 -47.48 -28.96 12.92
N THR A 11 -47.72 -30.12 12.46
CA THR A 11 -47.36 -30.86 11.27
C THR A 11 -47.66 -30.17 9.95
N ARG A 12 -46.77 -30.48 8.99
CA ARG A 12 -46.97 -30.40 7.54
C ARG A 12 -48.28 -31.06 7.10
N ARG A 13 -49.03 -30.45 6.17
CA ARG A 13 -49.58 -31.15 4.97
C ARG A 13 -50.59 -30.29 4.23
N HIS A 14 -50.37 -30.29 2.87
CA HIS A 14 -51.36 -30.25 1.75
C HIS A 14 -52.12 -28.95 1.46
N MET A 15 -51.81 -28.40 0.29
CA MET A 15 -52.87 -28.38 -0.75
C MET A 15 -52.26 -28.22 -2.15
N LEU A 16 -52.39 -29.32 -2.89
CA LEU A 16 -52.37 -29.34 -4.37
C LEU A 16 -53.75 -28.88 -4.86
N GLY A 17 -53.78 -27.88 -5.70
CA GLY A 17 -54.99 -27.47 -6.41
C GLY A 17 -54.68 -27.33 -7.91
N ARG A 18 -55.11 -28.32 -8.67
CA ARG A 18 -55.13 -28.33 -10.13
C ARG A 18 -56.16 -27.33 -10.65
N SER A 19 -55.79 -26.58 -11.68
CA SER A 19 -56.79 -26.16 -12.70
C SER A 19 -56.06 -25.98 -14.04
N ALA A 20 -56.34 -26.92 -14.94
CA ALA A 20 -56.05 -26.82 -16.35
C ALA A 20 -57.22 -26.05 -17.01
N ALA A 21 -56.89 -25.09 -17.86
CA ALA A 21 -57.82 -24.60 -18.89
C ALA A 21 -57.01 -24.30 -20.15
N LEU A 22 -57.25 -25.12 -21.17
CA LEU A 22 -56.89 -24.87 -22.57
C LEU A 22 -57.64 -23.63 -23.10
N LEU A 23 -56.95 -22.80 -23.85
CA LEU A 23 -57.50 -22.09 -25.00
C LEU A 23 -56.39 -21.85 -26.03
N ALA A 24 -56.60 -22.47 -27.18
CA ALA A 24 -55.85 -22.28 -28.40
C ALA A 24 -56.20 -20.93 -29.04
N GLY A 25 -55.24 -20.27 -29.69
CA GLY A 25 -55.61 -19.27 -30.68
C GLY A 25 -54.55 -18.21 -30.98
N MET A 26 -53.98 -18.32 -32.17
CA MET A 26 -53.44 -17.27 -33.05
C MET A 26 -51.99 -16.84 -32.91
N ALA A 27 -51.23 -17.31 -33.89
CA ALA A 27 -49.94 -16.80 -34.31
C ALA A 27 -50.01 -15.33 -34.74
N ALA A 28 -49.19 -14.49 -34.11
CA ALA A 28 -48.72 -13.25 -34.69
C ALA A 28 -47.27 -13.10 -34.23
N GLY A 29 -46.34 -13.08 -35.20
CA GLY A 29 -44.90 -12.99 -34.94
C GLY A 29 -44.53 -11.71 -34.25
N GLY A 30 -44.35 -11.81 -32.96
CA GLY A 30 -43.69 -10.79 -32.13
C GLY A 30 -42.47 -11.44 -31.56
N GLY A 31 -41.28 -11.15 -32.14
CA GLY A 31 -40.01 -11.54 -31.58
C GLY A 31 -39.90 -10.98 -30.18
N VAL A 32 -39.97 -11.83 -29.15
CA VAL A 32 -39.61 -11.49 -27.78
C VAL A 32 -38.12 -11.28 -27.81
N VAL A 33 -37.70 -10.01 -27.96
CA VAL A 33 -36.33 -9.60 -27.65
C VAL A 33 -36.18 -9.82 -26.16
N SER A 34 -35.64 -10.96 -25.77
CA SER A 34 -35.16 -11.21 -24.42
C SER A 34 -34.03 -10.22 -24.21
N VAL A 35 -34.35 -9.07 -23.55
CA VAL A 35 -33.35 -8.19 -23.00
C VAL A 35 -32.72 -8.98 -21.84
N THR A 36 -31.66 -9.74 -22.16
CA THR A 36 -30.81 -10.31 -21.16
C THR A 36 -30.12 -9.10 -20.48
N SER A 37 -30.66 -8.69 -19.34
CA SER A 37 -29.90 -7.80 -18.44
C SER A 37 -28.53 -8.45 -18.24
N PRO A 38 -27.42 -7.73 -18.46
CA PRO A 38 -26.12 -8.31 -18.19
C PRO A 38 -26.13 -8.78 -16.73
N ALA A 39 -25.87 -10.06 -16.56
CA ALA A 39 -25.71 -10.64 -15.22
C ALA A 39 -24.66 -9.78 -14.50
N ARG A 40 -25.06 -9.08 -13.45
CA ARG A 40 -24.16 -8.30 -12.63
C ARG A 40 -23.13 -9.32 -12.12
N ALA A 41 -21.88 -9.18 -12.55
CA ALA A 41 -20.80 -10.04 -12.11
C ALA A 41 -20.82 -10.12 -10.57
N ALA A 42 -20.65 -11.32 -10.02
CA ALA A 42 -20.63 -11.50 -8.59
C ALA A 42 -19.58 -10.54 -7.99
N THR A 43 -20.00 -9.73 -7.03
CA THR A 43 -19.12 -8.76 -6.38
C THR A 43 -18.19 -9.53 -5.43
N SER A 44 -16.88 -9.32 -5.56
CA SER A 44 -15.88 -9.89 -4.65
C SER A 44 -15.62 -8.95 -3.49
N ASP A 45 -15.78 -9.43 -2.26
CA ASP A 45 -15.36 -8.68 -1.07
C ASP A 45 -13.84 -8.76 -0.93
N VAL A 46 -13.18 -7.60 -0.92
CA VAL A 46 -11.73 -7.48 -0.76
C VAL A 46 -11.42 -6.64 0.45
N THR A 47 -10.79 -7.23 1.45
CA THR A 47 -10.19 -6.50 2.55
C THR A 47 -8.75 -6.15 2.19
N PHE A 48 -8.45 -4.85 2.19
CA PHE A 48 -7.13 -4.29 1.96
C PHE A 48 -6.55 -3.83 3.29
N GLN A 49 -5.57 -4.58 3.80
CA GLN A 49 -4.94 -4.32 5.10
C GLN A 49 -3.83 -3.29 4.97
N LEU A 50 -3.95 -2.18 5.64
CA LEU A 50 -2.88 -1.19 5.71
C LEU A 50 -1.78 -1.63 6.68
N GLY A 51 -0.53 -1.40 6.31
CA GLY A 51 0.64 -1.61 7.18
C GLY A 51 0.90 -0.45 8.15
N TRP A 52 0.25 0.69 7.93
CA TRP A 52 0.36 1.89 8.76
C TRP A 52 -0.98 2.62 8.84
N ILE A 53 -1.05 3.67 9.65
CA ILE A 53 -2.23 4.56 9.68
C ILE A 53 -2.46 5.18 8.31
N ILE A 54 -3.72 5.46 7.99
CA ILE A 54 -4.10 6.10 6.74
C ILE A 54 -3.41 7.46 6.57
N SER A 55 -2.98 7.76 5.37
CA SER A 55 -2.32 9.01 5.00
C SER A 55 -2.45 9.26 3.49
N ASN A 56 -1.79 10.30 2.99
CA ASN A 56 -1.68 10.58 1.57
C ASN A 56 -1.06 9.42 0.73
N GLY A 57 -0.35 8.51 1.37
CA GLY A 57 0.19 7.32 0.70
C GLY A 57 -0.87 6.41 0.08
N GLN A 58 -2.11 6.47 0.52
CA GLN A 58 -3.23 5.68 0.00
C GLN A 58 -4.27 6.53 -0.75
N ILE A 59 -3.90 7.75 -1.16
CA ILE A 59 -4.84 8.67 -1.82
C ILE A 59 -5.45 8.08 -3.10
N GLY A 60 -4.66 7.32 -3.88
CA GLY A 60 -5.14 6.68 -5.11
C GLY A 60 -6.26 5.67 -4.86
N GLU A 61 -6.11 4.80 -3.84
CA GLU A 61 -7.12 3.80 -3.47
C GLU A 61 -8.37 4.46 -2.89
N ILE A 62 -8.19 5.51 -2.09
CA ILE A 62 -9.33 6.24 -1.49
C ILE A 62 -10.12 6.97 -2.57
N VAL A 63 -9.44 7.61 -3.50
CA VAL A 63 -10.06 8.23 -4.69
C VAL A 63 -10.78 7.19 -5.54
N ALA A 64 -10.13 6.05 -5.83
CA ALA A 64 -10.72 4.97 -6.61
C ALA A 64 -12.01 4.44 -5.96
N ARG A 65 -12.00 4.24 -4.64
CA ARG A 65 -13.19 3.84 -3.87
C ARG A 65 -14.28 4.91 -3.92
N SER A 66 -13.91 6.18 -3.69
CA SER A 66 -14.86 7.29 -3.65
C SER A 66 -15.55 7.55 -4.99
N LEU A 67 -14.89 7.20 -6.10
CA LEU A 67 -15.39 7.37 -7.47
C LEU A 67 -16.00 6.09 -8.07
N GLY A 68 -16.15 5.02 -7.28
CA GLY A 68 -16.78 3.78 -7.74
C GLY A 68 -15.91 2.95 -8.70
N TYR A 69 -14.59 3.14 -8.73
CA TYR A 69 -13.72 2.39 -9.65
C TYR A 69 -13.53 0.95 -9.24
N PHE A 70 -13.57 0.65 -7.95
CA PHE A 70 -13.54 -0.73 -7.44
C PHE A 70 -14.85 -1.46 -7.73
N GLU A 71 -15.98 -0.79 -7.53
CA GLU A 71 -17.31 -1.32 -7.84
C GLU A 71 -17.45 -1.63 -9.35
N ALA A 72 -16.87 -0.81 -10.22
CA ALA A 72 -16.83 -1.05 -11.67
C ALA A 72 -16.03 -2.29 -12.05
N GLU A 73 -15.06 -2.69 -11.22
CA GLU A 73 -14.30 -3.95 -11.37
C GLU A 73 -14.96 -5.13 -10.60
N GLY A 74 -16.17 -4.95 -10.09
CA GLY A 74 -16.87 -5.97 -9.30
C GLY A 74 -16.25 -6.22 -7.93
N ILE A 75 -15.58 -5.21 -7.35
CA ILE A 75 -14.91 -5.30 -6.04
C ILE A 75 -15.62 -4.41 -5.03
N ASN A 76 -16.02 -4.99 -3.90
CA ASN A 76 -16.42 -4.27 -2.70
C ASN A 76 -15.20 -4.11 -1.80
N LEU A 77 -14.54 -2.94 -1.84
CA LEU A 77 -13.29 -2.70 -1.12
C LEU A 77 -13.53 -2.23 0.31
N LYS A 78 -13.03 -3.02 1.26
CA LYS A 78 -12.89 -2.63 2.68
C LYS A 78 -11.43 -2.31 2.97
N VAL A 79 -11.14 -1.07 3.38
CA VAL A 79 -9.81 -0.68 3.85
C VAL A 79 -9.75 -0.93 5.36
N ALA A 80 -8.89 -1.86 5.78
CA ALA A 80 -8.65 -2.16 7.18
C ALA A 80 -7.49 -1.30 7.72
N PRO A 81 -7.65 -0.65 8.88
CA PRO A 81 -6.63 0.24 9.41
C PRO A 81 -5.36 -0.52 9.80
N GLY A 82 -4.21 0.11 9.59
CA GLY A 82 -2.93 -0.30 10.11
C GLY A 82 -2.50 0.54 11.31
N GLY A 83 -1.25 0.41 11.72
CA GLY A 83 -0.66 1.19 12.80
C GLY A 83 0.54 0.52 13.44
N PRO A 84 1.18 1.17 14.44
CA PRO A 84 2.42 0.68 15.04
C PRO A 84 2.29 -0.68 15.75
N ASN A 85 1.08 -1.06 16.14
CA ASN A 85 0.79 -2.32 16.86
C ASN A 85 0.01 -3.32 15.97
N VAL A 86 -0.06 -3.09 14.66
CA VAL A 86 -0.78 -3.97 13.71
C VAL A 86 0.24 -4.71 12.86
N ASP A 87 0.27 -6.03 12.99
CA ASP A 87 1.03 -6.88 12.06
C ASP A 87 0.18 -7.19 10.81
N GLY A 88 0.16 -6.23 9.88
CA GLY A 88 -0.59 -6.37 8.63
C GLY A 88 -0.13 -7.55 7.78
N VAL A 89 1.15 -7.92 7.86
CA VAL A 89 1.68 -9.06 7.08
C VAL A 89 1.13 -10.37 7.62
N ALA A 90 1.11 -10.55 8.94
CA ALA A 90 0.51 -11.74 9.56
C ALA A 90 -0.99 -11.85 9.25
N ILE A 91 -1.73 -10.73 9.25
CA ILE A 91 -3.16 -10.69 8.91
C ILE A 91 -3.42 -11.17 7.47
N VAL A 92 -2.62 -10.69 6.50
CA VAL A 92 -2.72 -11.13 5.10
C VAL A 92 -2.26 -12.57 4.94
N ALA A 93 -1.14 -12.96 5.57
CA ALA A 93 -0.62 -14.33 5.52
C ALA A 93 -1.61 -15.36 6.09
N ALA A 94 -2.41 -14.97 7.09
CA ALA A 94 -3.48 -15.80 7.66
C ALA A 94 -4.77 -15.83 6.81
N GLY A 95 -4.82 -15.11 5.66
CA GLY A 95 -6.00 -15.04 4.78
C GLY A 95 -7.13 -14.15 5.29
N SER A 96 -6.94 -13.42 6.41
CA SER A 96 -7.95 -12.50 6.96
C SER A 96 -8.12 -11.22 6.12
N ALA A 97 -7.16 -10.93 5.24
CA ALA A 97 -7.25 -9.90 4.21
C ALA A 97 -6.67 -10.45 2.89
N GLN A 98 -7.29 -10.08 1.76
CA GLN A 98 -6.92 -10.58 0.43
C GLN A 98 -5.66 -9.89 -0.12
N ALA A 99 -5.46 -8.63 0.26
CA ALA A 99 -4.28 -7.86 -0.10
C ALA A 99 -3.87 -6.95 1.04
N GLY A 100 -2.63 -6.49 1.01
CA GLY A 100 -2.12 -5.55 1.99
C GLY A 100 -1.22 -4.50 1.36
N ASN A 101 -0.98 -3.46 2.15
CA ASN A 101 -0.05 -2.39 1.85
C ASN A 101 1.09 -2.39 2.87
N LEU A 102 2.32 -2.23 2.41
CA LEU A 102 3.49 -2.08 3.27
C LEU A 102 4.23 -0.78 2.96
N SER A 103 4.71 -0.13 4.01
CA SER A 103 5.46 1.12 3.87
C SER A 103 6.81 0.93 3.16
N SER A 104 7.44 -0.26 3.29
CA SER A 104 8.82 -0.45 2.82
C SER A 104 9.09 -1.89 2.38
N SER A 105 9.83 -2.06 1.30
CA SER A 105 10.19 -3.36 0.73
C SER A 105 11.00 -4.27 1.67
N PRO A 106 11.91 -3.79 2.54
CA PRO A 106 12.58 -4.64 3.50
C PRO A 106 11.66 -5.46 4.39
N SER A 107 10.54 -4.87 4.83
CA SER A 107 9.58 -5.58 5.68
C SER A 107 8.99 -6.82 4.98
N LEU A 108 8.72 -6.72 3.66
CA LEU A 108 8.24 -7.85 2.87
C LEU A 108 9.33 -8.92 2.71
N MET A 109 10.56 -8.51 2.38
CA MET A 109 11.69 -9.44 2.20
C MET A 109 11.96 -10.23 3.48
N LEU A 110 11.94 -9.56 4.63
CA LEU A 110 12.13 -10.19 5.95
C LEU A 110 10.99 -11.13 6.31
N ALA A 111 9.75 -10.75 6.03
CA ALA A 111 8.58 -11.60 6.24
C ALA A 111 8.66 -12.87 5.39
N ARG A 112 9.03 -12.74 4.13
CA ARG A 112 9.22 -13.88 3.22
C ARG A 112 10.36 -14.79 3.67
N ALA A 113 11.52 -14.25 4.03
CA ALA A 113 12.63 -15.01 4.60
C ALA A 113 12.28 -15.69 5.94
N GLY A 114 11.33 -15.11 6.68
CA GLY A 114 10.74 -15.69 7.89
C GLY A 114 9.72 -16.80 7.63
N GLY A 115 9.44 -17.13 6.36
CA GLY A 115 8.55 -18.24 5.97
C GLY A 115 7.09 -17.82 5.69
N LEU A 116 6.73 -16.52 5.76
CA LEU A 116 5.39 -16.08 5.42
C LEU A 116 5.18 -16.11 3.90
N PRO A 117 4.08 -16.72 3.39
CA PRO A 117 3.86 -16.92 1.96
C PRO A 117 3.31 -15.66 1.29
N VAL A 118 4.00 -14.52 1.42
CA VAL A 118 3.58 -13.22 0.89
C VAL A 118 4.52 -12.74 -0.21
N LYS A 119 3.96 -12.05 -1.21
CA LYS A 119 4.70 -11.57 -2.37
C LYS A 119 4.15 -10.23 -2.87
N CYS A 120 5.04 -9.31 -3.24
CA CYS A 120 4.68 -8.03 -3.84
C CYS A 120 4.20 -8.22 -5.27
N PHE A 121 3.10 -7.56 -5.65
CA PHE A 121 2.57 -7.57 -7.02
C PHE A 121 2.52 -6.20 -7.69
N ALA A 122 2.66 -5.09 -6.92
CA ALA A 122 2.77 -3.74 -7.42
C ALA A 122 3.39 -2.81 -6.37
N VAL A 123 3.89 -1.63 -6.77
CA VAL A 123 4.38 -0.61 -5.85
C VAL A 123 3.76 0.76 -6.14
N GLY A 124 3.29 1.44 -5.12
CA GLY A 124 2.72 2.78 -5.23
C GLY A 124 3.79 3.85 -5.37
N TYR A 125 4.92 3.69 -4.71
CA TYR A 125 6.05 4.62 -4.78
C TYR A 125 7.26 3.94 -5.41
N GLN A 126 7.73 4.53 -6.51
CA GLN A 126 8.89 4.05 -7.27
C GLN A 126 10.21 4.32 -6.55
N GLU A 127 10.24 5.36 -5.74
CA GLU A 127 11.36 5.75 -4.90
C GLU A 127 10.89 5.87 -3.47
N HIS A 128 11.70 5.38 -2.53
CA HIS A 128 11.37 5.46 -1.11
C HIS A 128 11.54 6.90 -0.60
N PRO A 129 10.51 7.50 0.03
CA PRO A 129 10.58 8.89 0.49
C PRO A 129 11.38 9.08 1.80
N PHE A 130 12.01 8.03 2.31
CA PHE A 130 12.77 8.09 3.56
C PHE A 130 14.00 9.00 3.44
N THR A 131 14.11 9.93 4.38
CA THR A 131 15.07 11.02 4.33
C THR A 131 15.62 11.28 5.72
N TYR A 132 16.88 11.68 5.79
CA TYR A 132 17.55 12.22 6.96
C TYR A 132 17.48 13.74 6.87
N PHE A 133 16.82 14.36 7.84
CA PHE A 133 16.66 15.80 7.93
C PHE A 133 17.64 16.38 8.92
N SER A 134 18.34 17.44 8.55
CA SER A 134 19.24 18.20 9.43
C SER A 134 19.05 19.70 9.24
N LEU A 135 19.61 20.50 10.16
CA LEU A 135 19.51 21.96 10.09
C LEU A 135 20.79 22.57 9.49
N PRO A 136 20.70 23.77 8.88
CA PRO A 136 21.84 24.44 8.23
C PRO A 136 23.05 24.65 9.15
N LYS A 137 22.84 24.75 10.46
CA LYS A 137 23.94 24.91 11.46
C LYS A 137 24.80 23.65 11.60
N LYS A 138 24.26 22.46 11.33
CA LYS A 138 24.95 21.16 11.40
C LYS A 138 24.46 20.29 10.25
N PRO A 139 24.77 20.65 9.00
CA PRO A 139 24.21 19.96 7.84
C PRO A 139 24.78 18.54 7.74
N ILE A 140 23.88 17.59 7.41
CA ILE A 140 24.22 16.22 7.04
C ILE A 140 23.79 16.03 5.60
N ARG A 141 24.74 16.09 4.67
CA ARG A 141 24.54 16.01 3.23
C ARG A 141 24.98 14.68 2.63
N THR A 142 25.90 14.01 3.33
CA THR A 142 26.47 12.73 2.96
C THR A 142 26.40 11.76 4.14
N PRO A 143 26.45 10.44 3.90
CA PRO A 143 26.53 9.46 5.00
C PRO A 143 27.74 9.71 5.93
N GLN A 144 28.86 10.20 5.41
CA GLN A 144 30.07 10.48 6.19
C GLN A 144 29.88 11.61 7.20
N ASP A 145 28.99 12.55 6.91
CA ASP A 145 28.65 13.65 7.84
C ASP A 145 27.96 13.14 9.12
N MET A 146 27.47 11.89 9.13
CA MET A 146 26.84 11.26 10.29
C MET A 146 27.82 10.81 11.37
N ILE A 147 29.11 10.68 11.04
CA ILE A 147 30.14 10.22 11.98
C ILE A 147 30.21 11.19 13.16
N GLY A 148 30.09 10.66 14.37
CA GLY A 148 30.07 11.43 15.63
C GLY A 148 28.76 12.19 15.90
N LYS A 149 27.72 12.02 15.05
CA LYS A 149 26.43 12.71 15.21
C LYS A 149 25.38 11.85 15.93
N LYS A 150 24.40 12.53 16.50
CA LYS A 150 23.20 11.94 17.09
C LYS A 150 22.10 11.88 16.03
N ILE A 151 21.72 10.68 15.62
CA ILE A 151 20.68 10.46 14.62
C ILE A 151 19.43 9.90 15.29
N GLY A 152 18.38 10.73 15.32
CA GLY A 152 17.05 10.34 15.79
C GLY A 152 16.32 9.54 14.71
N THR A 153 15.91 8.30 15.03
CA THR A 153 15.19 7.44 14.10
C THR A 153 14.16 6.58 14.81
N GLN A 154 13.13 6.18 14.08
CA GLN A 154 12.14 5.23 14.60
C GLN A 154 12.74 3.83 14.71
N GLY A 155 12.32 3.06 15.72
CA GLY A 155 12.83 1.71 15.93
C GLY A 155 12.69 0.81 14.68
N THR A 156 11.55 0.90 13.99
CA THR A 156 11.28 0.18 12.73
C THR A 156 12.13 0.66 11.55
N ALA A 157 12.62 1.90 11.58
CA ALA A 157 13.44 2.48 10.51
C ALA A 157 14.96 2.31 10.76
N ARG A 158 15.37 1.80 11.92
CA ARG A 158 16.78 1.56 12.23
C ARG A 158 17.48 0.65 11.21
N ILE A 159 16.73 -0.29 10.63
CA ILE A 159 17.26 -1.18 9.57
C ILE A 159 17.69 -0.38 8.32
N LEU A 160 17.00 0.72 7.99
CA LEU A 160 17.35 1.58 6.86
C LEU A 160 18.64 2.36 7.14
N LEU A 161 18.81 2.82 8.38
CA LEU A 161 20.05 3.48 8.82
C LEU A 161 21.23 2.50 8.77
N ARG A 162 21.07 1.28 9.25
CA ARG A 162 22.12 0.25 9.18
C ARG A 162 22.53 -0.04 7.74
N ALA A 163 21.55 -0.17 6.83
CA ALA A 163 21.83 -0.38 5.40
C ALA A 163 22.68 0.77 4.84
N LEU A 164 22.36 2.03 5.19
CA LEU A 164 23.12 3.19 4.79
C LEU A 164 24.56 3.15 5.32
N LEU A 165 24.74 2.89 6.62
CA LEU A 165 26.04 2.88 7.27
C LEU A 165 26.94 1.78 6.68
N VAL A 166 26.45 0.54 6.55
CA VAL A 166 27.22 -0.59 6.01
C VAL A 166 27.64 -0.32 4.56
N LYS A 167 26.70 0.13 3.72
CA LYS A 167 27.01 0.46 2.31
C LYS A 167 28.14 1.49 2.21
N ASN A 168 28.20 2.43 3.15
CA ASN A 168 29.21 3.49 3.18
C ASN A 168 30.43 3.16 4.06
N LYS A 169 30.55 1.91 4.54
CA LYS A 169 31.65 1.42 5.37
C LYS A 169 31.83 2.22 6.69
N ILE A 170 30.72 2.72 7.23
CA ILE A 170 30.64 3.43 8.52
C ILE A 170 30.21 2.41 9.57
N LYS A 171 30.96 2.33 10.68
CA LYS A 171 30.55 1.47 11.78
C LYS A 171 29.37 2.07 12.53
N GLU A 172 28.41 1.26 12.95
CA GLU A 172 27.26 1.74 13.74
C GLU A 172 27.72 2.39 15.06
N SER A 173 28.86 1.96 15.61
CA SER A 173 29.48 2.58 16.79
C SER A 173 29.96 4.02 16.59
N ASP A 174 30.17 4.44 15.34
CA ASP A 174 30.64 5.79 15.03
C ASP A 174 29.47 6.79 14.93
N VAL A 175 28.24 6.32 15.10
CA VAL A 175 27.00 7.12 15.05
C VAL A 175 26.19 6.88 16.32
N GLN A 176 25.72 7.96 16.97
CA GLN A 176 24.86 7.83 18.14
C GLN A 176 23.40 7.70 17.69
N VAL A 177 22.85 6.49 17.74
CA VAL A 177 21.45 6.25 17.34
C VAL A 177 20.53 6.50 18.54
N VAL A 178 19.60 7.44 18.38
CA VAL A 178 18.55 7.78 19.35
C VAL A 178 17.21 7.25 18.80
N VAL A 179 16.63 6.25 19.48
CA VAL A 179 15.31 5.75 19.12
C VAL A 179 14.24 6.72 19.60
N MET A 180 13.40 7.20 18.67
CA MET A 180 12.38 8.20 18.94
C MET A 180 11.14 7.98 18.05
N GLY A 181 10.09 8.76 18.25
CA GLY A 181 8.92 8.83 17.38
C GLY A 181 9.19 9.60 16.09
N SER A 182 8.10 10.04 15.44
CA SER A 182 8.14 10.83 14.20
C SER A 182 8.16 12.35 14.43
N ASP A 183 8.33 12.79 15.67
CA ASP A 183 8.37 14.21 16.02
C ASP A 183 9.69 14.86 15.57
N MET A 184 9.60 16.05 15.00
CA MET A 184 10.75 16.83 14.50
C MET A 184 11.34 17.76 15.60
N LEU A 185 10.65 17.92 16.72
CA LEU A 185 11.06 18.82 17.80
C LEU A 185 12.45 18.51 18.39
N PRO A 186 12.88 17.24 18.57
CA PRO A 186 14.23 16.93 19.04
C PRO A 186 15.34 17.48 18.16
N LEU A 187 15.13 17.60 16.84
CA LEU A 187 16.09 18.25 15.95
C LEU A 187 16.08 19.79 16.15
N VAL A 188 14.90 20.38 16.24
CA VAL A 188 14.75 21.83 16.44
C VAL A 188 15.40 22.28 17.75
N THR A 189 15.26 21.49 18.81
CA THR A 189 15.83 21.77 20.14
C THR A 189 17.30 21.34 20.28
N GLY A 190 17.89 20.73 19.25
CA GLY A 190 19.29 20.30 19.26
C GLY A 190 19.60 19.06 20.11
N GLN A 191 18.58 18.31 20.52
CA GLN A 191 18.74 17.01 21.19
C GLN A 191 19.40 15.97 20.31
N VAL A 192 19.12 16.05 19.00
CA VAL A 192 19.74 15.24 17.94
C VAL A 192 20.28 16.16 16.83
N ASP A 193 21.19 15.65 16.02
CA ASP A 193 21.80 16.38 14.89
C ASP A 193 21.06 16.13 13.57
N ALA A 194 20.36 15.00 13.48
CA ALA A 194 19.41 14.72 12.41
C ALA A 194 18.24 13.87 12.90
N VAL A 195 17.11 13.94 12.20
CA VAL A 195 15.95 13.07 12.39
C VAL A 195 15.60 12.36 11.06
N THR A 196 14.96 11.21 11.17
CA THR A 196 14.47 10.49 10.01
C THR A 196 12.97 10.65 9.84
N GLY A 197 12.51 10.63 8.60
CA GLY A 197 11.10 10.72 8.27
C GLY A 197 10.85 10.54 6.78
N TRP A 198 9.62 10.79 6.37
CA TRP A 198 9.21 10.75 4.97
C TRP A 198 9.05 12.17 4.42
N LEU A 199 9.56 12.43 3.22
CA LEU A 199 9.38 13.72 2.53
C LEU A 199 7.92 14.06 2.26
N THR A 200 7.04 13.06 2.24
CA THR A 200 5.60 13.25 2.07
C THR A 200 4.89 13.69 3.37
N ASN A 201 5.57 13.67 4.52
CA ASN A 201 5.01 14.14 5.79
C ASN A 201 5.25 15.64 5.98
N VAL A 202 4.70 16.43 5.07
CA VAL A 202 4.97 17.87 4.97
C VAL A 202 4.52 18.62 6.22
N ALA A 203 3.41 18.22 6.86
CA ALA A 203 2.93 18.84 8.09
C ALA A 203 4.01 18.83 9.20
N ALA A 204 4.63 17.67 9.45
CA ALA A 204 5.69 17.58 10.45
C ALA A 204 6.96 18.35 10.04
N LEU A 205 7.30 18.35 8.74
CA LEU A 205 8.49 19.00 8.20
C LEU A 205 8.42 20.53 8.25
N ARG A 206 7.24 21.15 8.35
CA ARG A 206 7.09 22.61 8.55
C ARG A 206 7.85 23.11 9.78
N ALA A 207 7.95 22.30 10.84
CA ALA A 207 8.69 22.65 12.06
C ALA A 207 10.20 22.86 11.81
N LEU A 208 10.78 22.29 10.75
CA LEU A 208 12.20 22.39 10.41
C LEU A 208 12.53 23.63 9.57
N GLY A 209 11.51 24.30 9.03
CA GLY A 209 11.66 25.44 8.13
C GLY A 209 12.09 25.06 6.70
N PRO A 210 12.15 26.07 5.80
CA PRO A 210 12.44 25.85 4.39
C PRO A 210 13.94 25.57 4.10
N ASP A 211 14.85 26.00 4.99
CA ASP A 211 16.29 25.88 4.80
C ASP A 211 16.87 24.56 5.34
N ARG A 212 16.01 23.62 5.78
CA ARG A 212 16.44 22.31 6.23
C ARG A 212 17.26 21.60 5.17
N VAL A 213 18.17 20.77 5.60
CA VAL A 213 19.00 19.95 4.71
C VAL A 213 18.43 18.54 4.65
N ASP A 214 18.11 18.09 3.45
CA ASP A 214 17.49 16.80 3.17
C ASP A 214 18.53 15.88 2.51
N MET A 215 18.84 14.74 3.14
CA MET A 215 19.63 13.66 2.56
C MET A 215 18.70 12.45 2.35
N ARG A 216 18.19 12.27 1.13
CA ARG A 216 17.31 11.14 0.80
C ARG A 216 18.11 9.84 0.80
N LEU A 217 17.55 8.80 1.41
CA LEU A 217 18.14 7.46 1.40
C LEU A 217 18.36 6.94 -0.04
N TRP A 218 17.39 7.19 -0.92
CA TRP A 218 17.45 6.81 -2.33
C TRP A 218 18.70 7.34 -3.05
N ASP A 219 19.05 8.60 -2.82
CA ASP A 219 20.18 9.27 -3.47
C ASP A 219 21.55 8.77 -2.97
N THR A 220 21.55 8.10 -1.81
CA THR A 220 22.78 7.45 -1.28
C THR A 220 23.02 6.06 -1.91
N GLY A 221 22.16 5.65 -2.84
CA GLY A 221 22.23 4.36 -3.52
C GLY A 221 21.56 3.21 -2.75
N ILE A 222 20.86 3.47 -1.66
CA ILE A 222 19.95 2.51 -1.03
C ILE A 222 18.57 2.68 -1.69
N GLN A 223 18.39 2.02 -2.81
CA GLN A 223 17.18 2.13 -3.62
C GLN A 223 16.15 1.10 -3.14
N LEU A 224 15.12 1.56 -2.45
CA LEU A 224 14.03 0.74 -1.92
C LEU A 224 12.71 1.19 -2.54
N TYR A 225 11.80 0.26 -2.68
CA TYR A 225 10.41 0.57 -2.99
C TYR A 225 9.63 0.91 -1.72
N ALA A 226 8.62 1.75 -1.86
CA ALA A 226 7.68 2.05 -0.79
C ALA A 226 6.23 1.91 -1.26
N ASN A 227 5.32 1.89 -0.32
CA ASN A 227 3.90 1.75 -0.59
C ASN A 227 3.58 0.49 -1.43
N LEU A 228 4.09 -0.66 -0.98
CA LEU A 228 3.96 -1.93 -1.68
C LEU A 228 2.54 -2.47 -1.58
N TYR A 229 2.09 -3.14 -2.66
CA TYR A 229 0.89 -3.97 -2.66
C TYR A 229 1.31 -5.42 -2.69
N TYR A 230 0.83 -6.20 -1.73
CA TYR A 230 1.21 -7.60 -1.59
C TYR A 230 0.00 -8.47 -1.28
N ALA A 231 0.13 -9.74 -1.59
CA ALA A 231 -0.85 -10.77 -1.29
C ALA A 231 -0.14 -12.09 -0.99
N THR A 232 -0.89 -13.10 -0.56
CA THR A 232 -0.33 -14.45 -0.39
C THR A 232 -0.08 -15.11 -1.74
N ASP A 233 0.83 -16.10 -1.79
CA ASP A 233 1.05 -16.94 -2.98
C ASP A 233 -0.27 -17.60 -3.42
N GLU A 234 -1.12 -18.01 -2.47
CA GLU A 234 -2.43 -18.59 -2.72
C GLU A 234 -3.39 -17.58 -3.38
N THR A 235 -3.49 -16.36 -2.85
CA THR A 235 -4.34 -15.31 -3.42
C THR A 235 -3.87 -14.93 -4.83
N LEU A 236 -2.55 -14.84 -5.05
CA LEU A 236 -1.96 -14.57 -6.36
C LEU A 236 -2.26 -15.66 -7.38
N GLN A 237 -2.39 -16.91 -6.94
CA GLN A 237 -2.70 -18.04 -7.81
C GLN A 237 -4.19 -18.20 -8.06
N LYS A 238 -5.03 -18.16 -7.00
CA LYS A 238 -6.45 -18.48 -7.07
C LYS A 238 -7.36 -17.29 -7.39
N HIS A 239 -6.92 -16.07 -7.08
CA HIS A 239 -7.69 -14.83 -7.21
C HIS A 239 -6.92 -13.75 -7.99
N ALA A 240 -6.16 -14.18 -9.01
CA ALA A 240 -5.37 -13.29 -9.85
C ALA A 240 -6.23 -12.26 -10.60
N ASP A 241 -7.43 -12.61 -10.99
CA ASP A 241 -8.44 -11.76 -11.63
C ASP A 241 -8.92 -10.64 -10.69
N VAL A 242 -9.16 -10.96 -9.42
CA VAL A 242 -9.54 -9.98 -8.37
C VAL A 242 -8.39 -9.00 -8.13
N LEU A 243 -7.14 -9.49 -8.03
CA LEU A 243 -5.96 -8.63 -7.86
C LEU A 243 -5.71 -7.76 -9.12
N ALA A 244 -6.00 -8.28 -10.30
CA ALA A 244 -5.95 -7.50 -11.54
C ALA A 244 -7.01 -6.39 -11.54
N GLY A 245 -8.25 -6.69 -11.15
CA GLY A 245 -9.32 -5.70 -10.97
C GLY A 245 -8.93 -4.63 -9.94
N PHE A 246 -8.42 -5.06 -8.79
CA PHE A 246 -7.90 -4.15 -7.76
C PHE A 246 -6.84 -3.21 -8.32
N THR A 247 -5.87 -3.76 -9.06
CA THR A 247 -4.77 -2.98 -9.64
C THR A 247 -5.26 -1.97 -10.70
N ARG A 248 -6.23 -2.35 -11.55
CA ARG A 248 -6.84 -1.42 -12.52
C ARG A 248 -7.56 -0.27 -11.83
N ALA A 249 -8.37 -0.57 -10.81
CA ALA A 249 -9.09 0.43 -10.04
C ALA A 249 -8.14 1.39 -9.32
N ALA A 250 -7.14 0.86 -8.60
CA ALA A 250 -6.13 1.67 -7.91
C ALA A 250 -5.34 2.55 -8.89
N ALA A 251 -4.88 1.98 -10.00
CA ALA A 251 -4.15 2.71 -11.04
C ALA A 251 -4.97 3.88 -11.63
N LYS A 252 -6.28 3.66 -11.82
CA LYS A 252 -7.22 4.71 -12.27
C LYS A 252 -7.39 5.80 -11.22
N GLY A 253 -7.45 5.43 -9.93
CA GLY A 253 -7.49 6.39 -8.82
C GLY A 253 -6.22 7.25 -8.73
N TRP A 254 -5.05 6.65 -8.89
CA TRP A 254 -3.78 7.36 -8.96
C TRP A 254 -3.68 8.28 -10.18
N ALA A 255 -4.17 7.85 -11.36
CA ALA A 255 -4.25 8.70 -12.54
C ALA A 255 -5.17 9.91 -12.32
N TYR A 256 -6.34 9.69 -11.71
CA TYR A 256 -7.25 10.78 -11.35
C TYR A 256 -6.59 11.77 -10.38
N THR A 257 -5.88 11.25 -9.37
CA THR A 257 -5.15 12.06 -8.39
C THR A 257 -4.10 12.94 -9.08
N HIS A 258 -3.37 12.39 -10.04
CA HIS A 258 -2.39 13.16 -10.81
C HIS A 258 -3.05 14.29 -11.64
N GLN A 259 -4.20 14.00 -12.25
CA GLN A 259 -4.93 14.96 -13.10
C GLN A 259 -5.70 16.01 -12.30
N ASN A 260 -6.15 15.66 -11.09
CA ASN A 260 -7.04 16.47 -10.26
C ASN A 260 -6.57 16.48 -8.79
N PRO A 261 -5.37 16.98 -8.48
CA PRO A 261 -4.76 16.82 -7.16
C PRO A 261 -5.59 17.43 -6.02
N GLU A 262 -6.15 18.63 -6.18
CA GLU A 262 -6.98 19.26 -5.16
C GLU A 262 -8.26 18.48 -4.88
N LYS A 263 -8.96 18.03 -5.94
CA LYS A 263 -10.18 17.22 -5.78
C LYS A 263 -9.88 15.86 -5.15
N ALA A 264 -8.71 15.29 -5.44
CA ALA A 264 -8.28 14.03 -4.83
C ALA A 264 -8.03 14.21 -3.32
N VAL A 265 -7.43 15.32 -2.91
CA VAL A 265 -7.27 15.68 -1.50
C VAL A 265 -8.63 15.88 -0.83
N ASP A 266 -9.57 16.59 -1.48
CA ASP A 266 -10.93 16.76 -0.96
C ASP A 266 -11.64 15.41 -0.73
N LEU A 267 -11.47 14.45 -1.65
CA LEU A 267 -12.02 13.10 -1.48
C LEU A 267 -11.33 12.34 -0.33
N LEU A 268 -10.01 12.50 -0.17
CA LEU A 268 -9.26 11.89 0.91
C LEU A 268 -9.72 12.39 2.26
N VAL A 269 -9.76 13.72 2.48
CA VAL A 269 -10.16 14.29 3.78
C VAL A 269 -11.65 14.10 4.06
N LYS A 270 -12.50 14.04 3.03
CA LYS A 270 -13.91 13.66 3.19
C LYS A 270 -14.05 12.24 3.73
N ALA A 271 -13.24 11.33 3.25
CA ALA A 271 -13.23 9.92 3.70
C ALA A 271 -12.57 9.77 5.09
N TYR A 272 -11.61 10.63 5.42
CA TYR A 272 -10.83 10.59 6.67
C TYR A 272 -10.69 12.01 7.27
N PRO A 273 -11.72 12.50 8.00
CA PRO A 273 -11.79 13.88 8.49
C PRO A 273 -10.72 14.28 9.51
N ASN A 274 -9.94 13.33 10.01
CA ASN A 274 -8.81 13.59 10.92
C ASN A 274 -7.54 14.08 10.18
N LEU A 275 -7.52 14.01 8.85
CA LEU A 275 -6.43 14.53 8.04
C LEU A 275 -6.60 16.04 7.83
N ASP A 276 -5.49 16.79 7.95
CA ASP A 276 -5.46 18.22 7.70
C ASP A 276 -5.38 18.49 6.19
N ARG A 277 -6.41 19.16 5.64
CA ARG A 277 -6.54 19.41 4.19
C ARG A 277 -5.36 20.20 3.63
N ASP A 278 -4.93 21.24 4.33
CA ASP A 278 -3.86 22.11 3.83
C ASP A 278 -2.49 21.39 3.85
N ALA A 279 -2.29 20.55 4.87
CA ALA A 279 -1.11 19.69 4.91
C ALA A 279 -1.11 18.65 3.80
N GLU A 280 -2.25 18.07 3.47
CA GLU A 280 -2.38 17.09 2.37
C GLU A 280 -2.22 17.77 0.99
N LEU A 281 -2.69 19.00 0.82
CA LEU A 281 -2.45 19.80 -0.40
C LEU A 281 -0.96 20.10 -0.59
N ASP A 282 -0.26 20.47 0.46
CA ASP A 282 1.20 20.69 0.40
C ASP A 282 1.97 19.39 0.09
N ALA A 283 1.45 18.24 0.57
CA ALA A 283 2.08 16.95 0.39
C ALA A 283 1.82 16.33 -0.99
N ILE A 284 0.78 16.75 -1.71
CA ILE A 284 0.34 16.04 -2.93
C ILE A 284 1.40 16.04 -4.03
N LYS A 285 2.13 17.13 -4.21
CA LYS A 285 3.19 17.21 -5.22
C LYS A 285 4.33 16.22 -4.96
N PRO A 286 4.95 16.15 -3.76
CA PRO A 286 5.92 15.09 -3.47
C PRO A 286 5.32 13.69 -3.55
N VAL A 287 4.08 13.45 -3.11
CA VAL A 287 3.40 12.14 -3.24
C VAL A 287 3.34 11.70 -4.70
N LEU A 288 2.91 12.58 -5.59
CA LEU A 288 2.86 12.29 -7.04
C LEU A 288 4.26 12.07 -7.63
N GLY A 289 5.27 12.83 -7.19
CA GLY A 289 6.65 12.67 -7.63
C GLY A 289 7.25 11.30 -7.25
N PHE A 290 6.87 10.72 -6.10
CA PHE A 290 7.29 9.37 -5.73
C PHE A 290 6.49 8.28 -6.45
N SER A 291 5.23 8.55 -6.81
CA SER A 291 4.36 7.58 -7.50
C SER A 291 4.61 7.52 -9.01
N PHE A 292 4.96 8.66 -9.62
CA PHE A 292 5.13 8.80 -11.06
C PHE A 292 6.54 9.27 -11.39
N THR A 293 7.28 8.43 -12.09
CA THR A 293 8.68 8.64 -12.46
C THR A 293 8.89 8.33 -13.96
N LYS A 294 10.11 8.47 -14.46
CA LYS A 294 10.46 8.02 -15.81
C LYS A 294 10.12 6.54 -16.04
N THR A 295 10.24 5.70 -15.01
CA THR A 295 9.92 4.27 -15.11
C THR A 295 8.42 4.06 -15.31
N THR A 296 7.56 4.76 -14.57
CA THR A 296 6.11 4.68 -14.77
C THR A 296 5.63 5.29 -16.07
N ALA A 297 6.31 6.33 -16.59
CA ALA A 297 6.05 6.85 -17.93
C ALA A 297 6.26 5.80 -19.03
N ALA A 298 7.28 4.96 -18.88
CA ALA A 298 7.57 3.89 -19.83
C ALA A 298 6.69 2.65 -19.64
N LYS A 299 6.50 2.19 -18.37
CA LYS A 299 5.95 0.87 -18.05
C LYS A 299 4.58 0.89 -17.36
N GLY A 300 4.06 2.07 -17.02
CA GLY A 300 2.79 2.26 -16.32
C GLY A 300 2.91 2.22 -14.80
N TRP A 301 1.95 2.83 -14.12
CA TRP A 301 1.89 2.88 -12.66
C TRP A 301 1.97 1.48 -12.03
N GLY A 302 2.57 1.40 -10.86
CA GLY A 302 2.71 0.15 -10.08
C GLY A 302 3.87 -0.74 -10.48
N THR A 303 4.61 -0.38 -11.53
CA THR A 303 5.71 -1.19 -12.08
C THR A 303 6.82 -1.44 -11.08
N MET A 304 7.52 -2.56 -11.24
CA MET A 304 8.67 -2.98 -10.44
C MET A 304 9.78 -3.49 -11.37
N GLU A 305 11.02 -3.24 -10.99
CA GLU A 305 12.21 -3.75 -11.68
C GLU A 305 12.84 -4.88 -10.87
N PRO A 306 13.00 -6.10 -11.44
CA PRO A 306 13.65 -7.20 -10.77
C PRO A 306 15.06 -6.86 -10.27
N SER A 307 15.82 -6.05 -11.03
CA SER A 307 17.16 -5.61 -10.64
C SER A 307 17.19 -4.75 -9.39
N VAL A 308 16.15 -3.95 -9.13
CA VAL A 308 16.02 -3.16 -7.90
C VAL A 308 15.75 -4.08 -6.71
N TRP A 309 14.93 -5.12 -6.87
CA TRP A 309 14.71 -6.13 -5.83
C TRP A 309 15.97 -6.94 -5.54
N GLU A 310 16.71 -7.35 -6.59
CA GLU A 310 17.97 -8.08 -6.43
C GLU A 310 19.01 -7.28 -5.64
N GLN A 311 19.13 -5.98 -5.94
CA GLN A 311 20.02 -5.07 -5.23
C GLN A 311 19.61 -4.90 -3.76
N GLN A 312 18.31 -4.81 -3.47
CA GLN A 312 17.80 -4.74 -2.10
C GLN A 312 18.11 -6.02 -1.32
N ILE A 313 17.83 -7.19 -1.92
CA ILE A 313 18.12 -8.49 -1.29
C ILE A 313 19.61 -8.58 -0.97
N HIS A 314 20.47 -8.24 -1.91
CA HIS A 314 21.93 -8.28 -1.72
C HIS A 314 22.37 -7.40 -0.53
N VAL A 315 21.92 -6.15 -0.45
CA VAL A 315 22.24 -5.25 0.67
C VAL A 315 21.78 -5.83 2.00
N TYR A 316 20.58 -6.41 2.07
CA TYR A 316 20.05 -6.97 3.33
C TYR A 316 20.66 -8.31 3.69
N ASP A 317 21.19 -9.06 2.73
CA ASP A 317 21.99 -10.26 2.95
C ASP A 317 23.37 -9.92 3.51
N GLU A 318 24.07 -8.94 2.94
CA GLU A 318 25.33 -8.40 3.49
C GLU A 318 25.19 -7.90 4.93
N LEU A 319 24.01 -7.33 5.26
CA LEU A 319 23.64 -6.91 6.61
C LEU A 319 23.28 -8.06 7.54
N GLN A 320 23.27 -9.31 7.04
CA GLN A 320 22.86 -10.50 7.80
C GLN A 320 21.47 -10.34 8.44
N GLN A 321 20.54 -9.69 7.71
CA GLN A 321 19.18 -9.42 8.22
C GLN A 321 18.23 -10.59 8.00
N PHE A 322 18.54 -11.51 7.10
CA PHE A 322 17.71 -12.68 6.85
C PHE A 322 17.99 -13.78 7.88
N LYS A 323 16.91 -14.34 8.45
CA LYS A 323 16.98 -15.54 9.26
C LYS A 323 17.07 -16.75 8.30
N GLY A 324 18.27 -17.24 8.05
CA GLY A 324 18.52 -18.34 7.09
C GLY A 324 18.94 -17.82 5.72
N GLN A 325 18.47 -18.47 4.66
CA GLN A 325 18.84 -18.11 3.29
C GLN A 325 18.12 -16.84 2.82
N ALA A 326 18.85 -15.96 2.12
CA ALA A 326 18.26 -14.81 1.45
C ALA A 326 17.21 -15.26 0.42
N PRO A 327 16.06 -14.58 0.33
CA PRO A 327 15.03 -14.94 -0.65
C PRO A 327 15.50 -14.61 -2.07
N LYS A 328 15.02 -15.35 -3.06
CA LYS A 328 15.20 -14.99 -4.47
C LYS A 328 14.24 -13.86 -4.85
N VAL A 329 14.53 -13.13 -5.92
CA VAL A 329 13.63 -12.11 -6.47
C VAL A 329 12.22 -12.67 -6.72
N THR A 330 12.13 -13.88 -7.29
CA THR A 330 10.85 -14.56 -7.55
C THR A 330 10.08 -14.96 -6.29
N ASP A 331 10.74 -14.97 -5.12
CA ASP A 331 10.08 -15.25 -3.85
C ASP A 331 9.39 -14.00 -3.28
N VAL A 332 9.93 -12.82 -3.56
CA VAL A 332 9.46 -11.56 -2.96
C VAL A 332 8.57 -10.73 -3.89
N MET A 333 8.66 -10.93 -5.22
CA MET A 333 7.85 -10.18 -6.18
C MET A 333 7.31 -11.07 -7.31
N THR A 334 6.22 -10.61 -7.93
CA THR A 334 5.69 -11.13 -9.19
C THR A 334 5.19 -9.99 -10.06
N ASP A 335 5.40 -10.08 -11.35
CA ASP A 335 4.89 -9.11 -12.34
C ASP A 335 3.62 -9.63 -13.07
N SER A 336 3.08 -10.79 -12.67
CA SER A 336 1.93 -11.41 -13.32
C SER A 336 0.71 -10.49 -13.36
N VAL A 337 0.36 -9.84 -12.24
CA VAL A 337 -0.74 -8.89 -12.14
C VAL A 337 -0.46 -7.64 -12.98
N LEU A 338 0.79 -7.15 -12.98
CA LEU A 338 1.18 -5.99 -13.79
C LEU A 338 1.12 -6.28 -15.28
N LYS A 339 1.49 -7.48 -15.71
CA LYS A 339 1.35 -7.94 -17.10
C LYS A 339 -0.11 -8.04 -17.52
N ALA A 340 -0.96 -8.63 -16.68
CA ALA A 340 -2.39 -8.75 -16.92
C ALA A 340 -3.12 -7.39 -17.00
N THR A 341 -2.56 -6.35 -16.41
CA THR A 341 -3.14 -4.99 -16.34
C THR A 341 -2.40 -3.96 -17.18
N ALA A 342 -1.46 -4.36 -18.02
CA ALA A 342 -0.53 -3.46 -18.71
C ALA A 342 -1.23 -2.35 -19.51
N ALA A 343 -2.32 -2.68 -20.21
CA ALA A 343 -3.07 -1.71 -21.02
C ALA A 343 -3.87 -0.69 -20.18
N ALA A 344 -4.22 -1.03 -18.96
CA ALA A 344 -5.06 -0.19 -18.08
C ALA A 344 -4.25 0.69 -17.13
N ARG A 345 -2.95 0.43 -16.97
CA ARG A 345 -2.11 1.20 -16.06
C ARG A 345 -1.60 2.48 -16.74
N PRO A 346 -1.85 3.67 -16.15
CA PRO A 346 -1.48 4.94 -16.77
C PRO A 346 0.04 5.07 -16.90
N LYS A 347 0.49 5.47 -18.09
CA LYS A 347 1.89 5.78 -18.39
C LYS A 347 2.10 7.27 -18.16
N ILE A 348 2.32 7.63 -16.90
CA ILE A 348 2.53 9.00 -16.44
C ILE A 348 3.95 9.08 -15.86
N GLY A 349 4.65 10.16 -16.17
CA GLY A 349 5.96 10.51 -15.62
C GLY A 349 5.87 11.75 -14.72
N ALA A 350 6.94 12.00 -13.97
CA ALA A 350 7.10 13.23 -13.19
C ALA A 350 7.43 14.42 -14.11
#